data_47a72821168fe12a945bf13288bbd42f
#
_entry.id   47a72821168fe12a945bf13288bbd42f
#
_cell.length_a   1.000
_cell.length_b   1.000
_cell.length_c   1.000
_cell.angle_alpha   90.00
_cell.angle_beta   90.00
_cell.angle_gamma   90.00
#
_symmetry.space_group_name_H-M   'P 1'
#
loop_
_entity.id
_entity.type
_entity.pdbx_description
1 polymer ?
#
loop_
_entity_poly.entity_id
_entity_poly.type
_entity_poly.pdbx_seq_one_letter_code
_entity_poly.pdbx_strand_id
1 'polypeptide(L)'
;MLIVHGTAHGLHNPPEAMARAGQPPNFDWPARVDTVLLALYERQRHEFRPVRDGGLAPIARIHKADYLNFLQSAWENWPRERSVEMALPQFWPPSNSPSGALRGRFSPSVVAQLGWFAGDAIAPLMAGTWAAAYESAQVALTAQQAIVGGAHAALALCRPPGHHAGSARLAGYCYLNNAAIAAQAFIDAGLQRVAVLDIDYHHGNGTQEIFYERADVMVCSVHADPLDDYPYFVGHADEIGAGAGEGFNFNVPLPARSDWQVWRKAMDVCCQRISVFAPQALVVSLGVDTHRDDPSGSFTLDSDNFGDVGRRLAD
;
A
#
# COMPACT_ATOMS: atom_id res chain seq x y z
N MET A 1 -9.13 4.42 -20.68
CA MET A 1 -8.11 4.34 -19.62
C MET A 1 -7.31 3.08 -19.85
N LEU A 2 -6.01 3.16 -19.62
CA LEU A 2 -5.12 2.01 -19.68
C LEU A 2 -5.23 1.19 -18.39
N ILE A 3 -5.24 -0.15 -18.52
CA ILE A 3 -5.28 -1.09 -17.39
C ILE A 3 -4.07 -2.01 -17.47
N VAL A 4 -3.33 -2.09 -16.38
CA VAL A 4 -2.22 -3.02 -16.21
C VAL A 4 -2.55 -3.97 -15.07
N HIS A 5 -2.44 -5.26 -15.32
CA HIS A 5 -2.59 -6.30 -14.31
C HIS A 5 -1.60 -7.43 -14.53
N GLY A 6 -1.25 -8.13 -13.46
CA GLY A 6 -0.41 -9.31 -13.47
C GLY A 6 -1.23 -10.59 -13.32
N THR A 7 -0.56 -11.73 -13.36
CA THR A 7 -1.14 -13.06 -13.15
C THR A 7 -0.58 -13.77 -11.91
N ALA A 8 0.57 -13.32 -11.39
CA ALA A 8 1.20 -13.91 -10.22
C ALA A 8 0.45 -13.62 -8.91
N HIS A 9 -0.52 -12.68 -8.92
CA HIS A 9 -1.33 -12.39 -7.73
C HIS A 9 -2.01 -13.64 -7.15
N GLY A 10 -2.39 -14.60 -7.99
CA GLY A 10 -2.99 -15.88 -7.58
C GLY A 10 -2.05 -16.80 -6.79
N LEU A 11 -0.73 -16.58 -6.88
CA LEU A 11 0.26 -17.35 -6.14
C LEU A 11 0.30 -16.98 -4.64
N HIS A 12 -0.20 -15.81 -4.28
CA HIS A 12 -0.35 -15.37 -2.90
C HIS A 12 -1.82 -15.53 -2.48
N ASN A 13 -2.14 -16.65 -1.85
CA ASN A 13 -3.49 -16.97 -1.40
C ASN A 13 -3.46 -17.55 0.03
N PRO A 14 -3.35 -16.67 1.05
CA PRO A 14 -3.35 -17.10 2.44
C PRO A 14 -4.63 -17.88 2.78
N PRO A 15 -4.50 -19.02 3.47
CA PRO A 15 -5.65 -19.85 3.77
C PRO A 15 -6.56 -19.18 4.80
N GLU A 16 -7.85 -19.54 4.80
CA GLU A 16 -8.83 -19.14 5.84
C GLU A 16 -8.41 -19.55 7.26
N ALA A 17 -7.41 -20.44 7.37
CA ALA A 17 -6.85 -20.85 8.67
C ALA A 17 -6.28 -19.68 9.50
N MET A 18 -6.02 -18.51 8.91
CA MET A 18 -5.66 -17.31 9.68
C MET A 18 -6.71 -16.97 10.74
N ALA A 19 -7.99 -17.06 10.40
CA ALA A 19 -9.10 -16.84 11.35
C ALA A 19 -9.09 -17.85 12.51
N ARG A 20 -8.60 -19.08 12.29
CA ARG A 20 -8.51 -20.12 13.33
C ARG A 20 -7.37 -19.89 14.30
N ALA A 21 -6.36 -19.14 13.94
CA ALA A 21 -5.22 -18.81 14.79
C ALA A 21 -5.45 -17.55 15.66
N GLY A 22 -6.68 -17.03 15.73
CA GLY A 22 -7.02 -15.80 16.44
C GLY A 22 -6.60 -14.52 15.72
N GLN A 23 -6.21 -14.65 14.46
CA GLN A 23 -5.97 -13.50 13.56
C GLN A 23 -7.28 -13.08 12.89
N PRO A 24 -7.43 -11.82 12.50
CA PRO A 24 -8.57 -11.39 11.70
C PRO A 24 -8.63 -12.20 10.40
N PRO A 25 -9.83 -12.39 9.82
CA PRO A 25 -9.98 -13.03 8.51
C PRO A 25 -9.11 -12.34 7.47
N ASN A 26 -8.53 -13.11 6.54
CA ASN A 26 -7.88 -12.51 5.39
C ASN A 26 -8.97 -12.05 4.40
N PHE A 27 -9.06 -10.76 4.15
CA PHE A 27 -9.97 -10.18 3.18
C PHE A 27 -9.30 -9.91 1.83
N ASP A 28 -7.98 -10.15 1.71
CA ASP A 28 -7.25 -10.00 0.44
C ASP A 28 -7.09 -11.33 -0.28
N TRP A 29 -8.13 -11.79 -0.98
CA TRP A 29 -8.10 -13.00 -1.82
C TRP A 29 -7.90 -12.71 -3.30
N PRO A 30 -7.33 -13.67 -4.07
CA PRO A 30 -7.14 -13.52 -5.53
C PRO A 30 -8.42 -13.16 -6.31
N ALA A 31 -9.56 -13.73 -5.96
CA ALA A 31 -10.84 -13.49 -6.62
C ALA A 31 -11.28 -12.02 -6.63
N ARG A 32 -10.75 -11.16 -5.75
CA ARG A 32 -11.00 -9.71 -5.81
C ARG A 32 -10.49 -9.11 -7.12
N VAL A 33 -9.30 -9.49 -7.55
CA VAL A 33 -8.73 -9.05 -8.83
C VAL A 33 -9.56 -9.58 -10.00
N ASP A 34 -9.94 -10.86 -9.96
CA ASP A 34 -10.73 -11.48 -11.02
C ASP A 34 -12.09 -10.78 -11.19
N THR A 35 -12.74 -10.43 -10.07
CA THR A 35 -14.03 -9.70 -10.08
C THR A 35 -13.88 -8.32 -10.72
N VAL A 36 -12.84 -7.58 -10.37
CA VAL A 36 -12.57 -6.26 -10.95
C VAL A 36 -12.26 -6.38 -12.44
N LEU A 37 -11.41 -7.33 -12.84
CA LEU A 37 -11.07 -7.57 -14.24
C LEU A 37 -12.31 -7.92 -15.07
N LEU A 38 -13.20 -8.80 -14.57
CA LEU A 38 -14.43 -9.15 -15.25
C LEU A 38 -15.29 -7.91 -15.53
N ALA A 39 -15.50 -7.07 -14.51
CA ALA A 39 -16.26 -5.82 -14.64
C ALA A 39 -15.62 -4.82 -15.63
N LEU A 40 -14.30 -4.78 -15.70
CA LEU A 40 -13.57 -3.93 -16.63
C LEU A 40 -13.65 -4.46 -18.08
N TYR A 41 -13.56 -5.77 -18.27
CA TYR A 41 -13.72 -6.40 -19.59
C TYR A 41 -15.14 -6.20 -20.17
N GLU A 42 -16.17 -6.33 -19.36
CA GLU A 42 -17.56 -6.14 -19.79
C GLU A 42 -17.83 -4.71 -20.30
N ARG A 43 -17.14 -3.71 -19.79
CA ARG A 43 -17.31 -2.32 -20.22
C ARG A 43 -16.69 -1.98 -21.57
N GLN A 44 -15.83 -2.81 -22.15
CA GLN A 44 -15.20 -2.70 -23.48
C GLN A 44 -14.61 -1.31 -23.85
N ARG A 45 -14.24 -0.49 -22.86
CA ARG A 45 -13.75 0.88 -23.02
C ARG A 45 -12.31 1.05 -22.55
N HIS A 46 -11.62 -0.06 -22.30
CA HIS A 46 -10.31 -0.05 -21.69
C HIS A 46 -9.27 -0.74 -22.58
N GLU A 47 -8.05 -0.22 -22.59
CA GLU A 47 -6.90 -0.86 -23.18
C GLU A 47 -6.19 -1.67 -22.09
N PHE A 48 -6.02 -2.96 -22.28
CA PHE A 48 -5.27 -3.82 -21.38
C PHE A 48 -3.84 -3.95 -21.86
N ARG A 49 -2.90 -3.75 -20.95
CA ARG A 49 -1.46 -3.83 -21.25
C ARG A 49 -0.81 -4.87 -20.36
N PRO A 50 0.01 -5.78 -20.94
CA PRO A 50 0.77 -6.75 -20.15
C PRO A 50 1.83 -6.05 -19.28
N VAL A 51 2.12 -6.67 -18.15
CA VAL A 51 3.20 -6.24 -17.25
C VAL A 51 4.55 -6.30 -18.00
N ARG A 52 5.39 -5.30 -17.76
CA ARG A 52 6.77 -5.29 -18.19
C ARG A 52 7.68 -5.41 -16.97
N ASP A 53 8.64 -6.32 -17.05
CA ASP A 53 9.63 -6.45 -16.00
C ASP A 53 10.68 -5.32 -16.11
N GLY A 54 10.63 -4.39 -15.15
CA GLY A 54 11.59 -3.29 -14.98
C GLY A 54 12.78 -3.65 -14.08
N GLY A 55 12.85 -4.89 -13.60
CA GLY A 55 13.87 -5.36 -12.69
C GLY A 55 13.69 -4.87 -11.24
N LEU A 56 14.66 -5.20 -10.42
CA LEU A 56 14.66 -4.89 -8.98
C LEU A 56 15.10 -3.45 -8.67
N ALA A 57 15.85 -2.81 -9.58
CA ALA A 57 16.45 -1.50 -9.32
C ALA A 57 15.44 -0.39 -8.93
N PRO A 58 14.29 -0.22 -9.61
CA PRO A 58 13.27 0.76 -9.18
C PRO A 58 12.69 0.46 -7.80
N ILE A 59 12.51 -0.83 -7.45
CA ILE A 59 12.00 -1.25 -6.15
C ILE A 59 13.01 -0.93 -5.04
N ALA A 60 14.31 -1.13 -5.31
CA ALA A 60 15.41 -0.83 -4.40
C ALA A 60 15.63 0.68 -4.17
N ARG A 61 14.98 1.56 -4.94
CA ARG A 61 14.92 3.00 -4.65
C ARG A 61 14.07 3.32 -3.42
N ILE A 62 13.15 2.45 -3.08
CA ILE A 62 12.21 2.61 -1.97
C ILE A 62 12.55 1.67 -0.82
N HIS A 63 12.78 0.41 -1.10
CA HIS A 63 12.97 -0.61 -0.08
C HIS A 63 14.44 -0.90 0.17
N LYS A 64 14.81 -1.08 1.45
CA LYS A 64 16.18 -1.36 1.87
C LYS A 64 16.63 -2.73 1.39
N ALA A 65 17.92 -2.85 1.07
CA ALA A 65 18.49 -4.06 0.49
C ALA A 65 18.35 -5.29 1.41
N ASP A 66 18.53 -5.13 2.72
CA ASP A 66 18.38 -6.22 3.70
C ASP A 66 16.92 -6.74 3.76
N TYR A 67 15.95 -5.85 3.67
CA TYR A 67 14.53 -6.19 3.59
C TYR A 67 14.19 -6.92 2.28
N LEU A 68 14.68 -6.44 1.15
CA LEU A 68 14.47 -7.10 -0.15
C LEU A 68 15.09 -8.49 -0.18
N ASN A 69 16.31 -8.64 0.33
CA ASN A 69 16.99 -9.93 0.44
C ASN A 69 16.20 -10.91 1.34
N PHE A 70 15.65 -10.39 2.44
CA PHE A 70 14.77 -11.15 3.31
C PHE A 70 13.53 -11.64 2.55
N LEU A 71 12.76 -10.74 1.91
CA LEU A 71 11.52 -11.11 1.21
C LEU A 71 11.77 -12.17 0.12
N GLN A 72 12.89 -12.06 -0.62
CA GLN A 72 13.23 -12.98 -1.70
C GLN A 72 13.51 -14.40 -1.20
N SER A 73 14.10 -14.52 -0.02
CA SER A 73 14.59 -15.80 0.49
C SER A 73 13.81 -16.36 1.69
N ALA A 74 12.92 -15.57 2.28
CA ALA A 74 12.28 -15.89 3.56
C ALA A 74 11.50 -17.20 3.52
N TRP A 75 10.72 -17.43 2.46
CA TRP A 75 9.96 -18.68 2.35
C TRP A 75 10.82 -19.90 2.11
N GLU A 76 11.86 -19.79 1.30
CA GLU A 76 12.78 -20.90 1.04
C GLU A 76 13.54 -21.34 2.30
N ASN A 77 13.89 -20.34 3.14
CA ASN A 77 14.60 -20.56 4.41
C ASN A 77 13.66 -20.84 5.60
N TRP A 78 12.33 -20.81 5.39
CA TRP A 78 11.36 -21.03 6.48
C TRP A 78 11.40 -22.49 6.97
N PRO A 79 11.52 -22.74 8.28
CA PRO A 79 11.53 -24.11 8.85
C PRO A 79 10.18 -24.79 8.62
N ARG A 80 10.18 -25.91 7.88
CA ARG A 80 8.96 -26.63 7.50
C ARG A 80 8.24 -27.28 8.69
N GLU A 81 8.99 -27.62 9.74
CA GLU A 81 8.45 -28.10 11.01
C GLU A 81 7.58 -27.08 11.74
N ARG A 82 7.71 -25.78 11.42
CA ARG A 82 6.86 -24.71 11.98
C ARG A 82 5.55 -24.55 11.20
N SER A 83 5.65 -24.50 9.88
CA SER A 83 4.49 -24.43 8.99
C SER A 83 4.92 -24.75 7.57
N VAL A 84 4.01 -25.39 6.82
CA VAL A 84 4.17 -25.71 5.39
C VAL A 84 3.27 -24.85 4.50
N GLU A 85 2.36 -24.07 5.10
CA GLU A 85 1.37 -23.26 4.37
C GLU A 85 1.71 -21.78 4.39
N MET A 86 2.01 -21.23 5.59
CA MET A 86 2.31 -19.80 5.77
C MET A 86 3.21 -19.57 6.98
N ALA A 87 3.93 -18.46 6.95
CA ALA A 87 4.74 -17.95 8.05
C ALA A 87 4.17 -16.65 8.58
N LEU A 88 3.93 -16.58 9.88
CA LEU A 88 3.52 -15.38 10.61
C LEU A 88 4.56 -15.00 11.64
N PRO A 89 4.77 -13.71 11.94
CA PRO A 89 5.67 -13.28 12.99
C PRO A 89 5.14 -13.73 14.35
N GLN A 90 6.03 -14.21 15.19
CA GLN A 90 5.73 -14.66 16.56
C GLN A 90 6.49 -13.84 17.60
N PHE A 91 7.55 -13.16 17.20
CA PHE A 91 8.45 -12.41 18.07
C PHE A 91 8.83 -11.11 17.39
N TRP A 92 8.78 -10.00 18.10
CA TRP A 92 9.25 -8.70 17.65
C TRP A 92 10.44 -8.22 18.47
N PRO A 93 11.34 -7.42 17.88
CA PRO A 93 12.41 -6.82 18.64
C PRO A 93 11.85 -5.93 19.77
N PRO A 94 12.52 -5.84 20.93
CA PRO A 94 12.08 -4.96 22.00
C PRO A 94 12.19 -3.50 21.56
N SER A 95 11.06 -2.87 21.29
CA SER A 95 10.98 -1.46 20.84
C SER A 95 10.85 -0.46 22.00
N ASN A 96 10.35 -0.91 23.16
CA ASN A 96 9.96 -0.05 24.28
C ASN A 96 10.80 -0.32 25.53
N SER A 97 12.13 -0.31 25.42
CA SER A 97 12.94 -0.22 26.63
C SER A 97 12.79 1.18 27.26
N PRO A 98 12.34 1.29 28.52
CA PRO A 98 12.17 2.60 29.18
C PRO A 98 13.44 3.45 29.22
N SER A 99 14.62 2.80 29.17
CA SER A 99 15.92 3.49 29.14
C SER A 99 16.42 3.80 27.72
N GLY A 100 15.74 3.30 26.66
CA GLY A 100 16.25 3.37 25.29
C GLY A 100 17.54 2.58 25.04
N ALA A 101 18.06 1.90 26.08
CA ALA A 101 19.36 1.23 26.06
C ALA A 101 19.33 -0.15 25.42
N LEU A 102 18.16 -0.82 25.43
CA LEU A 102 18.01 -2.16 24.84
C LEU A 102 17.51 -1.99 23.39
N ARG A 103 18.41 -2.19 22.44
CA ARG A 103 18.07 -2.31 21.03
C ARG A 103 18.18 -3.78 20.63
N GLY A 104 17.17 -4.28 19.88
CA GLY A 104 17.25 -5.59 19.26
C GLY A 104 18.49 -5.69 18.37
N ARG A 105 19.07 -6.90 18.29
CA ARG A 105 20.14 -7.19 17.33
C ARG A 105 19.56 -8.01 16.19
N PHE A 106 19.95 -7.68 14.96
CA PHE A 106 19.55 -8.45 13.79
C PHE A 106 20.07 -9.90 13.91
N SER A 107 19.19 -10.87 13.66
CA SER A 107 19.47 -12.30 13.77
C SER A 107 19.56 -12.93 12.37
N PRO A 108 20.44 -13.92 12.14
CA PRO A 108 20.43 -14.68 10.90
C PRO A 108 19.24 -15.65 10.79
N SER A 109 18.49 -15.89 11.87
CA SER A 109 17.31 -16.75 11.85
C SER A 109 16.17 -16.08 11.09
N VAL A 110 15.65 -16.73 10.05
CA VAL A 110 14.50 -16.24 9.27
C VAL A 110 13.26 -16.00 10.13
N VAL A 111 13.07 -16.79 11.19
CA VAL A 111 11.97 -16.62 12.15
C VAL A 111 12.08 -15.31 12.90
N ALA A 112 13.29 -14.93 13.32
CA ALA A 112 13.55 -13.65 13.96
C ALA A 112 13.51 -12.49 12.95
N GLN A 113 13.99 -12.70 11.74
CA GLN A 113 13.92 -11.71 10.65
C GLN A 113 12.48 -11.38 10.26
N LEU A 114 11.60 -12.37 10.25
CA LEU A 114 10.18 -12.11 10.01
C LEU A 114 9.61 -11.14 11.05
N GLY A 115 9.88 -11.34 12.32
CA GLY A 115 9.46 -10.39 13.35
C GLY A 115 10.20 -9.05 13.33
N TRP A 116 11.44 -9.02 12.80
CA TRP A 116 12.21 -7.79 12.64
C TRP A 116 11.59 -6.86 11.59
N PHE A 117 11.11 -7.45 10.48
CA PHE A 117 10.54 -6.71 9.34
C PHE A 117 9.00 -6.62 9.37
N ALA A 118 8.31 -7.32 10.26
CA ALA A 118 6.86 -7.26 10.37
C ALA A 118 6.40 -6.12 11.26
N GLY A 119 5.50 -5.29 10.76
CA GLY A 119 4.80 -4.26 11.54
C GLY A 119 3.64 -4.84 12.35
N ASP A 120 3.05 -5.93 11.84
CA ASP A 120 1.91 -6.64 12.44
C ASP A 120 1.95 -8.14 12.10
N ALA A 121 0.87 -8.86 12.42
CA ALA A 121 0.74 -10.29 12.15
C ALA A 121 -0.28 -10.62 11.04
N ILE A 122 -0.64 -9.66 10.20
CA ILE A 122 -1.67 -9.85 9.17
C ILE A 122 -1.13 -9.88 7.73
N ALA A 123 0.20 -9.84 7.57
CA ALA A 123 0.88 -10.00 6.29
C ALA A 123 1.68 -11.31 6.27
N PRO A 124 1.05 -12.48 6.01
CA PRO A 124 1.71 -13.78 6.04
C PRO A 124 2.66 -13.96 4.85
N LEU A 125 3.80 -14.65 5.09
CA LEU A 125 4.66 -15.11 4.01
C LEU A 125 4.29 -16.55 3.61
N MET A 126 4.31 -16.84 2.31
CA MET A 126 4.08 -18.15 1.73
C MET A 126 4.87 -18.31 0.42
N ALA A 127 4.82 -19.49 -0.19
CA ALA A 127 5.63 -19.84 -1.36
C ALA A 127 5.55 -18.82 -2.51
N GLY A 128 4.37 -18.27 -2.75
CA GLY A 128 4.13 -17.33 -3.86
C GLY A 128 4.23 -15.84 -3.48
N THR A 129 4.46 -15.50 -2.21
CA THR A 129 4.39 -14.10 -1.74
C THR A 129 5.36 -13.18 -2.48
N TRP A 130 6.63 -13.58 -2.60
CA TRP A 130 7.62 -12.77 -3.30
C TRP A 130 7.24 -12.56 -4.77
N ALA A 131 6.87 -13.62 -5.48
CA ALA A 131 6.51 -13.54 -6.89
C ALA A 131 5.30 -12.60 -7.11
N ALA A 132 4.27 -12.73 -6.28
CA ALA A 132 3.09 -11.88 -6.35
C ALA A 132 3.40 -10.41 -6.00
N ALA A 133 4.15 -10.15 -4.93
CA ALA A 133 4.53 -8.79 -4.53
C ALA A 133 5.45 -8.12 -5.58
N TYR A 134 6.42 -8.87 -6.11
CA TYR A 134 7.30 -8.38 -7.17
C TYR A 134 6.50 -8.01 -8.43
N GLU A 135 5.63 -8.91 -8.92
CA GLU A 135 4.80 -8.60 -10.09
C GLU A 135 3.85 -7.43 -9.81
N SER A 136 3.27 -7.33 -8.61
CA SER A 136 2.43 -6.19 -8.20
C SER A 136 3.19 -4.86 -8.33
N ALA A 137 4.45 -4.79 -7.91
CA ALA A 137 5.31 -3.63 -8.10
C ALA A 137 5.59 -3.35 -9.59
N GLN A 138 5.80 -4.41 -10.41
CA GLN A 138 5.99 -4.26 -11.86
C GLN A 138 4.71 -3.77 -12.57
N VAL A 139 3.53 -4.13 -12.07
CA VAL A 139 2.23 -3.59 -12.54
C VAL A 139 2.20 -2.08 -12.35
N ALA A 140 2.55 -1.59 -11.15
CA ALA A 140 2.62 -0.15 -10.86
C ALA A 140 3.66 0.58 -11.73
N LEU A 141 4.86 0.01 -11.89
CA LEU A 141 5.91 0.55 -12.75
C LEU A 141 5.49 0.59 -14.23
N THR A 142 4.81 -0.45 -14.71
CA THR A 142 4.32 -0.47 -16.11
C THR A 142 3.26 0.61 -16.34
N ALA A 143 2.37 0.84 -15.39
CA ALA A 143 1.39 1.92 -15.44
C ALA A 143 2.08 3.30 -15.42
N GLN A 144 3.05 3.48 -14.52
CA GLN A 144 3.86 4.70 -14.44
C GLN A 144 4.59 4.99 -15.77
N GLN A 145 5.22 3.99 -16.38
CA GLN A 145 5.88 4.13 -17.69
C GLN A 145 4.91 4.53 -18.81
N ALA A 146 3.67 4.02 -18.77
CA ALA A 146 2.65 4.41 -19.73
C ALA A 146 2.27 5.89 -19.61
N ILE A 147 2.16 6.41 -18.38
CA ILE A 147 1.91 7.84 -18.12
C ILE A 147 3.07 8.70 -18.64
N VAL A 148 4.33 8.33 -18.34
CA VAL A 148 5.50 9.03 -18.88
C VAL A 148 5.51 8.97 -20.42
N GLY A 149 5.03 7.87 -21.01
CA GLY A 149 4.85 7.69 -22.44
C GLY A 149 3.68 8.44 -23.06
N GLY A 150 2.96 9.27 -22.31
CA GLY A 150 1.88 10.15 -22.79
C GLY A 150 0.46 9.64 -22.55
N ALA A 151 0.25 8.55 -21.82
CA ALA A 151 -1.10 8.17 -21.39
C ALA A 151 -1.59 9.14 -20.31
N HIS A 152 -2.88 9.55 -20.39
CA HIS A 152 -3.46 10.49 -19.42
C HIS A 152 -3.82 9.84 -18.09
N ALA A 153 -4.24 8.57 -18.10
CA ALA A 153 -4.60 7.83 -16.90
C ALA A 153 -4.33 6.33 -17.10
N ALA A 154 -3.88 5.68 -16.03
CA ALA A 154 -3.67 4.24 -15.98
C ALA A 154 -4.17 3.68 -14.65
N LEU A 155 -4.78 2.50 -14.67
CA LEU A 155 -5.09 1.70 -13.49
C LEU A 155 -4.05 0.58 -13.38
N ALA A 156 -3.32 0.58 -12.29
CA ALA A 156 -2.46 -0.52 -11.87
C ALA A 156 -3.25 -1.41 -10.90
N LEU A 157 -3.68 -2.58 -11.36
CA LEU A 157 -4.44 -3.50 -10.53
C LEU A 157 -3.46 -4.37 -9.73
N CYS A 158 -2.99 -3.79 -8.62
CA CYS A 158 -1.95 -4.34 -7.76
C CYS A 158 -2.54 -5.30 -6.72
N ARG A 159 -2.00 -6.52 -6.65
CA ARG A 159 -2.22 -7.46 -5.56
C ARG A 159 -0.98 -8.35 -5.41
N PRO A 160 -0.38 -8.42 -4.19
CA PRO A 160 -0.72 -7.77 -2.93
C PRO A 160 -0.79 -6.24 -2.99
N PRO A 161 -1.52 -5.60 -2.05
CA PRO A 161 -1.55 -4.15 -1.91
C PRO A 161 -0.20 -3.58 -1.43
N GLY A 162 -0.10 -2.27 -1.19
CA GLY A 162 1.22 -1.68 -0.95
C GLY A 162 1.33 -0.63 0.14
N HIS A 163 0.30 0.15 0.43
CA HIS A 163 0.42 1.41 1.17
C HIS A 163 0.86 1.27 2.65
N HIS A 164 0.70 0.08 3.25
CA HIS A 164 1.20 -0.20 4.59
C HIS A 164 2.67 -0.66 4.63
N ALA A 165 3.25 -1.04 3.49
CA ALA A 165 4.65 -1.44 3.44
C ALA A 165 5.57 -0.22 3.57
N GLY A 166 6.39 -0.18 4.62
CA GLY A 166 7.43 0.83 4.82
C GLY A 166 8.70 0.50 4.05
N SER A 167 9.73 1.32 4.22
CA SER A 167 11.02 1.13 3.54
C SER A 167 11.71 -0.22 3.88
N ALA A 168 11.45 -0.75 5.07
CA ALA A 168 11.95 -2.05 5.54
C ALA A 168 10.92 -2.75 6.44
N ARG A 169 9.65 -2.72 6.05
CA ARG A 169 8.57 -3.27 6.86
C ARG A 169 7.45 -3.79 5.99
N LEU A 170 6.96 -4.99 6.29
CA LEU A 170 5.69 -5.54 5.81
C LEU A 170 4.60 -5.34 6.87
N ALA A 171 3.39 -5.00 6.46
CA ALA A 171 2.23 -4.81 7.33
C ALA A 171 0.95 -4.78 6.49
N GLY A 172 -0.22 -5.02 7.08
CA GLY A 172 -1.51 -4.78 6.45
C GLY A 172 -1.67 -5.42 5.06
N TYR A 173 -1.34 -6.69 4.89
CA TYR A 173 -1.28 -7.42 3.61
C TYR A 173 -0.22 -6.90 2.62
N CYS A 174 0.56 -5.85 2.95
CA CYS A 174 1.49 -5.18 2.06
C CYS A 174 2.93 -5.65 2.27
N TYR A 175 3.66 -5.89 1.18
CA TYR A 175 5.05 -6.35 1.17
C TYR A 175 5.97 -5.34 0.47
N LEU A 176 5.56 -4.80 -0.67
CA LEU A 176 6.23 -3.74 -1.40
C LEU A 176 5.25 -2.58 -1.58
N ASN A 177 5.72 -1.36 -1.43
CA ASN A 177 4.86 -0.18 -1.53
C ASN A 177 4.71 0.26 -3.00
N ASN A 178 3.71 -0.29 -3.66
CA ASN A 178 3.46 -0.07 -5.09
C ASN A 178 3.30 1.41 -5.44
N ALA A 179 2.58 2.18 -4.60
CA ALA A 179 2.36 3.61 -4.81
C ALA A 179 3.66 4.41 -4.64
N ALA A 180 4.44 4.11 -3.60
CA ALA A 180 5.73 4.77 -3.38
C ALA A 180 6.74 4.43 -4.48
N ILE A 181 6.78 3.19 -4.95
CA ILE A 181 7.62 2.77 -6.08
C ILE A 181 7.25 3.54 -7.35
N ALA A 182 5.96 3.67 -7.66
CA ALA A 182 5.49 4.45 -8.80
C ALA A 182 5.82 5.94 -8.66
N ALA A 183 5.60 6.53 -7.49
CA ALA A 183 5.92 7.93 -7.21
C ALA A 183 7.43 8.20 -7.37
N GLN A 184 8.29 7.32 -6.83
CA GLN A 184 9.73 7.42 -7.01
C GLN A 184 10.13 7.28 -8.48
N ALA A 185 9.50 6.37 -9.21
CA ALA A 185 9.81 6.18 -10.63
C ALA A 185 9.43 7.40 -11.48
N PHE A 186 8.42 8.19 -11.10
CA PHE A 186 8.14 9.49 -11.71
C PHE A 186 9.26 10.49 -11.43
N ILE A 187 9.76 10.56 -10.20
CA ILE A 187 10.91 11.43 -9.86
C ILE A 187 12.16 11.01 -10.65
N ASP A 188 12.44 9.69 -10.72
CA ASP A 188 13.59 9.16 -11.48
C ASP A 188 13.43 9.40 -12.99
N ALA A 189 12.23 9.56 -13.50
CA ALA A 189 11.95 9.98 -14.89
C ALA A 189 12.09 11.50 -15.11
N GLY A 190 12.44 12.28 -14.10
CA GLY A 190 12.75 13.71 -14.19
C GLY A 190 11.64 14.64 -13.72
N LEU A 191 10.51 14.15 -13.20
CA LEU A 191 9.49 14.98 -12.58
C LEU A 191 10.02 15.57 -11.28
N GLN A 192 9.69 16.83 -11.02
CA GLN A 192 10.18 17.54 -9.83
C GLN A 192 9.24 17.43 -8.63
N ARG A 193 7.96 17.22 -8.89
CA ARG A 193 6.92 17.11 -7.86
C ARG A 193 5.91 16.03 -8.25
N VAL A 194 5.67 15.12 -7.32
CA VAL A 194 4.66 14.06 -7.43
C VAL A 194 3.77 14.10 -6.18
N ALA A 195 2.48 13.88 -6.33
CA ALA A 195 1.59 13.71 -5.20
C ALA A 195 1.13 12.24 -5.10
N VAL A 196 0.99 11.75 -3.88
CA VAL A 196 0.29 10.51 -3.56
C VAL A 196 -0.97 10.89 -2.78
N LEU A 197 -2.13 10.52 -3.31
CA LEU A 197 -3.41 10.62 -2.63
C LEU A 197 -3.87 9.23 -2.23
N ASP A 198 -3.96 9.00 -0.93
CA ASP A 198 -4.45 7.74 -0.37
C ASP A 198 -5.92 7.91 0.04
N ILE A 199 -6.79 7.11 -0.52
CA ILE A 199 -8.23 7.10 -0.29
C ILE A 199 -8.74 5.73 0.15
N ASP A 200 -7.86 4.89 0.62
CA ASP A 200 -8.17 3.68 1.35
C ASP A 200 -8.81 4.04 2.71
N TYR A 201 -9.61 3.14 3.26
CA TYR A 201 -10.17 3.30 4.60
C TYR A 201 -9.09 3.43 5.67
N HIS A 202 -8.00 2.68 5.53
CA HIS A 202 -6.89 2.66 6.47
C HIS A 202 -5.81 3.67 6.08
N HIS A 203 -5.15 4.24 7.06
CA HIS A 203 -4.02 5.14 6.82
C HIS A 203 -2.86 4.41 6.13
N GLY A 204 -2.36 4.98 5.02
CA GLY A 204 -1.19 4.49 4.29
C GLY A 204 0.13 4.78 5.01
N ASN A 205 0.31 4.19 6.20
CA ASN A 205 1.43 4.47 7.10
C ASN A 205 2.82 4.15 6.50
N GLY A 206 2.89 3.18 5.59
CA GLY A 206 4.13 2.88 4.88
C GLY A 206 4.50 3.97 3.89
N THR A 207 3.53 4.49 3.15
CA THR A 207 3.74 5.60 2.22
C THR A 207 4.17 6.87 2.95
N GLN A 208 3.51 7.19 4.07
CA GLN A 208 3.91 8.29 4.95
C GLN A 208 5.35 8.11 5.44
N GLU A 209 5.72 6.94 6.00
CA GLU A 209 7.09 6.66 6.47
C GLU A 209 8.14 6.94 5.39
N ILE A 210 7.90 6.48 4.17
CA ILE A 210 8.86 6.56 3.07
C ILE A 210 9.12 8.02 2.66
N PHE A 211 8.09 8.86 2.65
CA PHE A 211 8.18 10.23 2.14
C PHE A 211 8.20 11.31 3.23
N TYR A 212 8.23 10.95 4.51
CA TYR A 212 8.02 11.85 5.64
C TYR A 212 9.01 13.02 5.71
N GLU A 213 10.24 12.82 5.22
CA GLU A 213 11.30 13.85 5.21
C GLU A 213 11.57 14.43 3.81
N ARG A 214 10.63 14.23 2.85
CA ARG A 214 10.79 14.61 1.45
C ARG A 214 9.82 15.70 1.03
N ALA A 215 10.33 16.71 0.28
CA ALA A 215 9.55 17.83 -0.24
C ALA A 215 9.15 17.65 -1.72
N ASP A 216 9.73 16.68 -2.42
CA ASP A 216 9.45 16.40 -3.83
C ASP A 216 8.26 15.45 -4.02
N VAL A 217 7.82 14.77 -2.96
CA VAL A 217 6.61 13.95 -2.93
C VAL A 217 5.68 14.41 -1.81
N MET A 218 4.50 14.91 -2.17
CA MET A 218 3.45 15.22 -1.20
C MET A 218 2.57 13.98 -0.97
N VAL A 219 2.31 13.64 0.28
CA VAL A 219 1.39 12.57 0.67
C VAL A 219 0.15 13.19 1.33
N CYS A 220 -1.03 12.90 0.78
CA CYS A 220 -2.32 13.24 1.37
C CYS A 220 -3.12 11.96 1.60
N SER A 221 -3.75 11.82 2.76
CA SER A 221 -4.53 10.63 3.10
C SER A 221 -5.85 10.98 3.79
N VAL A 222 -6.93 10.34 3.34
CA VAL A 222 -8.26 10.40 3.98
C VAL A 222 -8.58 9.01 4.50
N HIS A 223 -8.65 8.83 5.79
CA HIS A 223 -8.73 7.51 6.42
C HIS A 223 -9.50 7.54 7.74
N ALA A 224 -9.79 6.38 8.30
CA ALA A 224 -10.37 6.25 9.63
C ALA A 224 -9.43 6.80 10.71
N ASP A 225 -10.00 7.38 11.77
CA ASP A 225 -9.21 7.91 12.88
C ASP A 225 -8.33 6.79 13.50
N PRO A 226 -7.00 6.94 13.51
CA PRO A 226 -6.12 5.93 14.07
C PRO A 226 -6.25 5.74 15.58
N LEU A 227 -6.98 6.61 16.28
CA LEU A 227 -7.34 6.35 17.67
C LEU A 227 -8.36 5.21 17.82
N ASP A 228 -9.13 4.93 16.77
CA ASP A 228 -10.22 3.95 16.79
C ASP A 228 -9.93 2.73 15.92
N ASP A 229 -9.07 2.85 14.88
CA ASP A 229 -8.88 1.80 13.90
C ASP A 229 -7.41 1.63 13.45
N TYR A 230 -7.12 0.54 12.72
CA TYR A 230 -5.81 0.24 12.17
C TYR A 230 -5.29 1.39 11.28
N PRO A 231 -4.01 1.79 11.34
CA PRO A 231 -2.88 1.16 12.05
C PRO A 231 -2.68 1.64 13.50
N TYR A 232 -3.61 2.34 14.12
CA TYR A 232 -3.70 2.83 15.49
C TYR A 232 -2.68 3.88 15.91
N PHE A 233 -1.40 3.75 15.55
CA PHE A 233 -0.29 4.51 16.17
C PHE A 233 0.18 5.70 15.34
N VAL A 234 -0.24 5.79 14.10
CA VAL A 234 0.15 6.82 13.12
C VAL A 234 -0.99 7.13 12.15
N GLY A 235 -0.98 8.31 11.58
CA GLY A 235 -2.05 8.83 10.72
C GLY A 235 -2.77 10.03 11.34
N HIS A 236 -2.19 10.61 12.41
CA HIS A 236 -2.79 11.77 13.08
C HIS A 236 -2.64 13.05 12.26
N ALA A 237 -3.58 13.98 12.43
CA ALA A 237 -3.62 15.22 11.66
C ALA A 237 -2.42 16.17 11.90
N ASP A 238 -1.73 16.02 13.01
CA ASP A 238 -0.54 16.78 13.37
C ASP A 238 0.77 16.18 12.83
N GLU A 239 0.71 15.03 12.18
CA GLU A 239 1.85 14.42 11.49
C GLU A 239 2.02 15.07 10.12
N ILE A 240 2.74 16.19 10.06
CA ILE A 240 2.84 17.06 8.88
C ILE A 240 4.12 16.86 8.06
N GLY A 241 4.92 15.84 8.36
CA GLY A 241 6.26 15.65 7.81
C GLY A 241 7.36 16.16 8.76
N ALA A 242 8.61 15.95 8.39
CA ALA A 242 9.77 16.37 9.16
C ALA A 242 10.90 16.86 8.26
N GLY A 243 11.78 17.73 8.79
CA GLY A 243 12.92 18.24 8.05
C GLY A 243 12.50 18.92 6.75
N ALA A 244 13.05 18.48 5.61
CA ALA A 244 12.67 19.01 4.30
C ALA A 244 11.23 18.67 3.91
N GLY A 245 10.66 17.63 4.49
CA GLY A 245 9.29 17.15 4.23
C GLY A 245 8.21 17.82 5.09
N GLU A 246 8.56 18.77 5.97
CA GLU A 246 7.59 19.47 6.79
C GLU A 246 6.58 20.24 5.93
N GLY A 247 5.28 19.98 6.14
CA GLY A 247 4.17 20.53 5.34
C GLY A 247 3.83 19.74 4.08
N PHE A 248 4.57 18.65 3.76
CA PHE A 248 4.31 17.79 2.59
C PHE A 248 3.66 16.45 2.96
N ASN A 249 3.35 16.20 4.22
CA ASN A 249 2.45 15.14 4.68
C ASN A 249 1.16 15.76 5.20
N PHE A 250 -0.01 15.23 4.79
CA PHE A 250 -1.31 15.78 5.16
C PHE A 250 -2.33 14.68 5.41
N ASN A 251 -2.69 14.47 6.66
CA ASN A 251 -3.64 13.48 7.12
C ASN A 251 -4.99 14.10 7.45
N VAL A 252 -6.06 13.47 7.01
CA VAL A 252 -7.44 13.81 7.35
C VAL A 252 -8.12 12.59 7.97
N PRO A 253 -7.87 12.31 9.27
CA PRO A 253 -8.54 11.24 9.97
C PRO A 253 -10.02 11.54 10.14
N LEU A 254 -10.88 10.56 9.91
CA LEU A 254 -12.33 10.68 9.97
C LEU A 254 -12.92 9.76 11.04
N PRO A 255 -13.96 10.21 11.77
CA PRO A 255 -14.66 9.37 12.72
C PRO A 255 -15.24 8.11 12.09
N ALA A 256 -15.34 7.04 12.85
CA ALA A 256 -16.04 5.84 12.45
C ALA A 256 -17.45 6.17 11.92
N ARG A 257 -17.92 5.41 10.91
CA ARG A 257 -19.23 5.58 10.26
C ARG A 257 -19.40 6.91 9.52
N SER A 258 -18.31 7.60 9.15
CA SER A 258 -18.40 8.78 8.29
C SER A 258 -19.11 8.45 6.99
N ASP A 259 -20.04 9.32 6.62
CA ASP A 259 -20.79 9.21 5.38
C ASP A 259 -20.09 9.92 4.20
N TRP A 260 -20.69 9.80 3.02
CA TRP A 260 -20.21 10.46 1.81
C TRP A 260 -19.98 11.96 1.97
N GLN A 261 -20.83 12.68 2.70
CA GLN A 261 -20.72 14.13 2.84
C GLN A 261 -19.49 14.54 3.66
N VAL A 262 -19.19 13.78 4.71
CA VAL A 262 -18.00 13.99 5.54
C VAL A 262 -16.75 13.59 4.74
N TRP A 263 -16.75 12.41 4.14
CA TRP A 263 -15.63 11.88 3.39
C TRP A 263 -15.27 12.75 2.17
N ARG A 264 -16.28 13.19 1.40
CA ARG A 264 -16.08 14.06 0.23
C ARG A 264 -15.40 15.37 0.60
N LYS A 265 -15.81 16.01 1.71
CA LYS A 265 -15.18 17.25 2.18
C LYS A 265 -13.70 17.05 2.51
N ALA A 266 -13.35 15.92 3.15
CA ALA A 266 -11.96 15.57 3.44
C ALA A 266 -11.15 15.38 2.15
N MET A 267 -11.72 14.65 1.18
CA MET A 267 -11.10 14.50 -0.14
C MET A 267 -10.92 15.84 -0.86
N ASP A 268 -11.93 16.74 -0.83
CA ASP A 268 -11.84 18.07 -1.45
C ASP A 268 -10.68 18.89 -0.85
N VAL A 269 -10.47 18.81 0.47
CA VAL A 269 -9.35 19.49 1.13
C VAL A 269 -8.00 18.89 0.69
N CYS A 270 -7.88 17.57 0.58
CA CYS A 270 -6.68 16.92 0.03
C CYS A 270 -6.44 17.36 -1.42
N CYS A 271 -7.45 17.36 -2.28
CA CYS A 271 -7.34 17.82 -3.67
C CYS A 271 -6.89 19.28 -3.75
N GLN A 272 -7.41 20.16 -2.88
CA GLN A 272 -6.97 21.55 -2.81
C GLN A 272 -5.49 21.67 -2.43
N ARG A 273 -5.04 20.92 -1.43
CA ARG A 273 -3.61 20.87 -1.04
C ARG A 273 -2.73 20.41 -2.20
N ILE A 274 -3.13 19.33 -2.89
CA ILE A 274 -2.43 18.80 -4.05
C ILE A 274 -2.38 19.85 -5.18
N SER A 275 -3.49 20.53 -5.44
CA SER A 275 -3.53 21.58 -6.47
C SER A 275 -2.58 22.75 -6.16
N VAL A 276 -2.45 23.16 -4.89
CA VAL A 276 -1.49 24.19 -4.46
C VAL A 276 -0.05 23.71 -4.61
N PHE A 277 0.21 22.44 -4.30
CA PHE A 277 1.53 21.81 -4.51
C PHE A 277 1.91 21.74 -6.00
N ALA A 278 0.92 21.72 -6.88
CA ALA A 278 1.04 21.68 -8.34
C ALA A 278 1.97 20.53 -8.81
N PRO A 279 1.65 19.26 -8.51
CA PRO A 279 2.44 18.11 -8.95
C PRO A 279 2.34 17.91 -10.45
N GLN A 280 3.34 17.27 -11.02
CA GLN A 280 3.37 16.89 -12.44
C GLN A 280 2.77 15.50 -12.69
N ALA A 281 2.60 14.71 -11.62
CA ALA A 281 1.90 13.43 -11.62
C ALA A 281 1.20 13.21 -10.29
N LEU A 282 0.06 12.53 -10.33
CA LEU A 282 -0.70 12.08 -9.18
C LEU A 282 -0.74 10.53 -9.18
N VAL A 283 -0.34 9.95 -8.07
CA VAL A 283 -0.53 8.52 -7.77
C VAL A 283 -1.68 8.40 -6.76
N VAL A 284 -2.63 7.52 -7.02
CA VAL A 284 -3.75 7.29 -6.11
C VAL A 284 -3.66 5.88 -5.53
N SER A 285 -3.51 5.76 -4.21
CA SER A 285 -3.75 4.52 -3.49
C SER A 285 -5.26 4.37 -3.34
N LEU A 286 -5.82 3.48 -4.15
CA LEU A 286 -7.27 3.29 -4.24
C LEU A 286 -7.68 2.06 -3.43
N GLY A 287 -8.21 2.28 -2.22
CA GLY A 287 -8.99 1.31 -1.47
C GLY A 287 -10.48 1.48 -1.74
N VAL A 288 -11.22 0.39 -1.71
CA VAL A 288 -12.69 0.39 -1.82
C VAL A 288 -13.37 -0.08 -0.53
N ASP A 289 -12.59 -0.27 0.50
CA ASP A 289 -12.99 -0.64 1.86
C ASP A 289 -13.68 0.50 2.64
N THR A 290 -13.76 1.68 2.03
CA THR A 290 -14.66 2.76 2.46
C THR A 290 -16.15 2.47 2.15
N HIS A 291 -16.44 1.41 1.37
CA HIS A 291 -17.81 1.01 1.05
C HIS A 291 -18.52 0.44 2.26
N ARG A 292 -19.82 0.76 2.44
CA ARG A 292 -20.64 0.36 3.59
C ARG A 292 -20.74 -1.14 3.85
N ASP A 293 -20.56 -1.95 2.82
CA ASP A 293 -20.66 -3.42 2.88
C ASP A 293 -19.28 -4.08 2.96
N ASP A 294 -18.19 -3.31 3.02
CA ASP A 294 -16.85 -3.88 3.19
C ASP A 294 -16.64 -4.27 4.66
N PRO A 295 -16.23 -5.53 4.94
CA PRO A 295 -16.06 -6.01 6.30
C PRO A 295 -14.83 -5.44 7.02
N SER A 296 -13.91 -4.81 6.31
CA SER A 296 -12.67 -4.25 6.88
C SER A 296 -12.75 -2.78 7.24
N GLY A 297 -13.85 -2.09 6.82
CA GLY A 297 -14.06 -0.68 7.10
C GLY A 297 -15.38 -0.40 7.82
N SER A 298 -15.55 0.81 8.32
CA SER A 298 -16.78 1.27 8.96
C SER A 298 -17.44 2.46 8.28
N PHE A 299 -16.85 3.04 7.23
CA PHE A 299 -17.46 4.14 6.51
C PHE A 299 -18.73 3.68 5.77
N THR A 300 -19.54 4.65 5.37
CA THR A 300 -20.88 4.33 4.80
C THR A 300 -21.04 4.84 3.37
N LEU A 301 -19.94 4.83 2.59
CA LEU A 301 -20.00 5.15 1.17
C LEU A 301 -20.74 4.04 0.41
N ASP A 302 -21.34 4.39 -0.71
CA ASP A 302 -21.96 3.44 -1.62
C ASP A 302 -21.32 3.48 -3.01
N SER A 303 -21.72 2.56 -3.88
CA SER A 303 -21.11 2.40 -5.21
C SER A 303 -21.21 3.65 -6.08
N ASP A 304 -22.27 4.46 -5.96
CA ASP A 304 -22.43 5.68 -6.76
C ASP A 304 -21.41 6.75 -6.36
N ASN A 305 -21.02 6.77 -5.09
CA ASN A 305 -20.01 7.71 -4.58
C ASN A 305 -18.63 7.49 -5.23
N PHE A 306 -18.26 6.25 -5.54
CA PHE A 306 -17.00 5.98 -6.26
C PHE A 306 -17.00 6.55 -7.69
N GLY A 307 -18.18 6.65 -8.31
CA GLY A 307 -18.33 7.38 -9.58
C GLY A 307 -18.03 8.88 -9.42
N ASP A 308 -18.46 9.50 -8.31
CA ASP A 308 -18.15 10.88 -7.98
C ASP A 308 -16.67 11.09 -7.69
N VAL A 309 -16.05 10.16 -6.95
CA VAL A 309 -14.58 10.13 -6.70
C VAL A 309 -13.84 10.14 -8.04
N GLY A 310 -14.19 9.24 -8.96
CA GLY A 310 -13.54 9.16 -10.27
C GLY A 310 -13.68 10.46 -11.08
N ARG A 311 -14.83 11.12 -11.05
CA ARG A 311 -15.02 12.44 -11.69
C ARG A 311 -14.13 13.50 -11.06
N ARG A 312 -14.09 13.54 -9.73
CA ARG A 312 -13.28 14.52 -8.98
C ARG A 312 -11.77 14.37 -9.22
N LEU A 313 -11.31 13.14 -9.42
CA LEU A 313 -9.90 12.86 -9.74
C LEU A 313 -9.55 13.20 -11.20
N ALA A 314 -10.53 13.27 -12.08
CA ALA A 314 -10.32 13.61 -13.49
C ALA A 314 -10.28 15.15 -13.75
N ASP A 315 -10.85 15.95 -12.84
CA ASP A 315 -10.85 17.42 -12.86
C ASP A 315 -9.51 17.99 -12.35
#